data_b858e29dcf13709fdc0af676d62814ae
#
_entry.id   b858e29dcf13709fdc0af676d62814ae
#
_cell.length_a   1.000
_cell.length_b   1.000
_cell.length_c   1.000
_cell.angle_alpha   90.00
_cell.angle_beta   90.00
_cell.angle_gamma   90.00
#
_symmetry.space_group_name_H-M   'P 1'
#
loop_
_entity.id
_entity.type
_entity.pdbx_description
1 polymer ?
#
loop_
_entity_poly.entity_id
_entity_poly.type
_entity_poly.pdbx_seq_one_letter_code
_entity_poly.pdbx_strand_id
1 'polypeptide(L)'
;MGFSSERLMFRPLLASDFTAYLAVYKQEAPLYDSGTSSRPSQSQLETFVQGTREYFIQRKLIHYAMVGIFLKKPDGTEGELIGDGGVFLLDNRDEKWPEVYYVLKKEVWNKGYATEFVKEFLRVWWSLPRENTRMRVQALSLGPFFYRQEAQEQLGAEISMNNKGSIRVIEKAGFEFCGFLEGKPEMGYWRLVSPN
;
A
#
# COMPACT_ATOMS: atom_id res chain seq x y z
N MET A 1 1.48 3.61 -16.96
CA MET A 1 2.40 4.76 -16.99
C MET A 1 3.38 4.61 -15.84
N GLY A 2 4.69 4.79 -16.07
CA GLY A 2 5.69 4.74 -14.99
C GLY A 2 6.02 6.14 -14.52
N PHE A 3 6.53 6.26 -13.29
CA PHE A 3 7.04 7.50 -12.70
C PHE A 3 8.30 7.21 -11.88
N SER A 4 8.97 8.22 -11.37
CA SER A 4 10.22 8.01 -10.62
C SER A 4 10.45 9.13 -9.60
N SER A 5 11.18 8.80 -8.55
CA SER A 5 11.73 9.73 -7.57
C SER A 5 13.24 9.90 -7.75
N GLU A 6 13.94 10.38 -6.76
CA GLU A 6 15.40 10.54 -6.80
C GLU A 6 16.13 9.21 -6.99
N ARG A 7 15.79 8.18 -6.18
CA ARG A 7 16.49 6.90 -6.11
C ARG A 7 15.68 5.71 -6.60
N LEU A 8 14.38 5.92 -6.93
CA LEU A 8 13.45 4.85 -7.24
C LEU A 8 12.76 5.06 -8.59
N MET A 9 12.40 3.95 -9.23
CA MET A 9 11.54 3.90 -10.40
C MET A 9 10.30 3.07 -10.09
N PHE A 10 9.16 3.46 -10.63
CA PHE A 10 7.87 2.84 -10.39
C PHE A 10 7.16 2.56 -11.70
N ARG A 11 6.72 1.35 -11.90
CA ARG A 11 5.92 0.94 -13.05
C ARG A 11 5.03 -0.25 -12.71
N PRO A 12 3.97 -0.46 -13.49
CA PRO A 12 3.23 -1.72 -13.39
C PRO A 12 4.16 -2.92 -13.54
N LEU A 13 3.91 -3.95 -12.75
CA LEU A 13 4.68 -5.19 -12.82
C LEU A 13 4.35 -5.94 -14.12
N LEU A 14 5.36 -6.57 -14.70
CA LEU A 14 5.26 -7.40 -15.90
C LEU A 14 5.35 -8.88 -15.51
N ALA A 15 4.89 -9.77 -16.38
CA ALA A 15 5.02 -11.21 -16.14
C ALA A 15 6.48 -11.65 -15.93
N SER A 16 7.44 -10.96 -16.55
CA SER A 16 8.87 -11.18 -16.36
C SER A 16 9.38 -10.85 -14.96
N ASP A 17 8.69 -10.00 -14.21
CA ASP A 17 9.09 -9.61 -12.85
C ASP A 17 8.68 -10.65 -11.80
N PHE A 18 7.87 -11.64 -12.18
CA PHE A 18 7.22 -12.55 -11.25
C PHE A 18 8.20 -13.24 -10.29
N THR A 19 9.32 -13.74 -10.77
CA THR A 19 10.33 -14.40 -9.93
C THR A 19 10.93 -13.44 -8.89
N ALA A 20 11.26 -12.21 -9.31
CA ALA A 20 11.77 -11.19 -8.41
C ALA A 20 10.71 -10.73 -7.39
N TYR A 21 9.47 -10.62 -7.83
CA TYR A 21 8.31 -10.31 -6.99
C TYR A 21 8.08 -11.35 -5.90
N LEU A 22 8.12 -12.64 -6.24
CA LEU A 22 8.02 -13.72 -5.26
C LEU A 22 9.12 -13.66 -4.19
N ALA A 23 10.32 -13.23 -4.56
CA ALA A 23 11.41 -13.09 -3.60
C ALA A 23 11.11 -12.03 -2.53
N VAL A 24 10.39 -10.94 -2.87
CA VAL A 24 9.91 -9.95 -1.91
C VAL A 24 8.99 -10.62 -0.87
N TYR A 25 7.96 -11.30 -1.33
CA TYR A 25 6.94 -11.89 -0.45
C TYR A 25 7.43 -13.08 0.38
N LYS A 26 8.36 -13.88 -0.14
CA LYS A 26 8.97 -14.98 0.65
C LYS A 26 9.72 -14.47 1.88
N GLN A 27 10.25 -13.24 1.84
CA GLN A 27 10.90 -12.61 2.98
C GLN A 27 9.90 -12.03 3.96
N GLU A 28 8.74 -11.58 3.47
CA GLU A 28 7.75 -10.79 4.21
C GLU A 28 6.56 -11.61 4.70
N ALA A 29 6.45 -12.89 4.34
CA ALA A 29 5.37 -13.77 4.77
C ALA A 29 5.02 -13.70 6.29
N PRO A 30 5.94 -13.36 7.21
CA PRO A 30 5.61 -13.12 8.61
C PRO A 30 4.96 -11.78 8.91
N LEU A 31 4.96 -10.80 7.99
CA LEU A 31 4.44 -9.45 8.24
C LEU A 31 2.97 -9.28 7.82
N TYR A 32 2.45 -10.19 7.03
CA TYR A 32 1.01 -10.30 6.74
C TYR A 32 0.28 -11.05 7.87
N ASP A 33 0.61 -10.73 9.10
CA ASP A 33 -0.09 -11.31 10.23
C ASP A 33 -1.43 -10.57 10.44
N SER A 34 -2.45 -11.07 9.76
CA SER A 34 -3.84 -10.81 10.10
C SER A 34 -4.22 -11.48 11.44
N GLY A 35 -3.33 -11.42 12.44
CA GLY A 35 -3.61 -11.91 13.78
C GLY A 35 -3.34 -13.40 14.02
N THR A 36 -2.74 -14.12 13.06
CA THR A 36 -2.29 -15.50 13.26
C THR A 36 -0.78 -15.56 13.29
N SER A 37 -0.20 -15.81 14.44
CA SER A 37 1.25 -15.78 14.71
C SER A 37 2.04 -16.95 14.15
N SER A 38 1.53 -17.68 13.15
CA SER A 38 2.20 -18.83 12.55
C SER A 38 2.73 -18.53 11.15
N ARG A 39 4.01 -18.83 10.94
CA ARG A 39 4.63 -18.82 9.61
C ARG A 39 3.78 -19.66 8.65
N PRO A 40 3.38 -19.12 7.48
CA PRO A 40 2.55 -19.87 6.54
C PRO A 40 3.26 -21.18 6.14
N SER A 41 2.48 -22.25 6.02
CA SER A 41 2.98 -23.54 5.57
C SER A 41 3.44 -23.46 4.11
N GLN A 42 4.24 -24.44 3.68
CA GLN A 42 4.69 -24.54 2.29
C GLN A 42 3.49 -24.51 1.31
N SER A 43 2.42 -25.24 1.61
CA SER A 43 1.20 -25.28 0.77
C SER A 43 0.45 -23.96 0.73
N GLN A 44 0.42 -23.21 1.83
CA GLN A 44 -0.17 -21.85 1.85
C GLN A 44 0.64 -20.88 1.01
N LEU A 45 1.99 -20.97 1.06
CA LEU A 45 2.88 -20.18 0.19
C LEU A 45 2.69 -20.56 -1.29
N GLU A 46 2.57 -21.83 -1.61
CA GLU A 46 2.32 -22.30 -2.98
C GLU A 46 0.98 -21.81 -3.52
N THR A 47 -0.08 -21.89 -2.72
CA THR A 47 -1.41 -21.35 -3.06
C THR A 47 -1.35 -19.83 -3.27
N PHE A 48 -0.66 -19.12 -2.41
CA PHE A 48 -0.46 -17.67 -2.54
C PHE A 48 0.33 -17.34 -3.81
N VAL A 49 1.41 -18.08 -4.08
CA VAL A 49 2.23 -17.94 -5.29
C VAL A 49 1.39 -18.19 -6.55
N GLN A 50 0.56 -19.23 -6.56
CA GLN A 50 -0.31 -19.54 -7.69
C GLN A 50 -1.35 -18.44 -7.90
N GLY A 51 -2.03 -18.01 -6.85
CA GLY A 51 -3.00 -16.91 -6.90
C GLY A 51 -2.37 -15.62 -7.38
N THR A 52 -1.16 -15.28 -6.88
CA THR A 52 -0.42 -14.09 -7.31
C THR A 52 -0.01 -14.18 -8.78
N ARG A 53 0.37 -15.37 -9.26
CA ARG A 53 0.69 -15.61 -10.67
C ARG A 53 -0.51 -15.40 -11.58
N GLU A 54 -1.65 -15.94 -11.22
CA GLU A 54 -2.91 -15.76 -11.98
C GLU A 54 -3.33 -14.31 -12.02
N TYR A 55 -3.21 -13.63 -10.90
CA TYR A 55 -3.41 -12.21 -10.76
C TYR A 55 -2.51 -11.38 -11.68
N PHE A 56 -1.21 -11.69 -11.74
CA PHE A 56 -0.24 -11.06 -12.62
C PHE A 56 -0.57 -11.27 -14.10
N ILE A 57 -0.96 -12.48 -14.48
CA ILE A 57 -1.24 -12.86 -15.88
C ILE A 57 -2.56 -12.27 -16.35
N GLN A 58 -3.57 -12.27 -15.51
CA GLN A 58 -4.94 -11.91 -15.92
C GLN A 58 -5.21 -10.40 -15.89
N ARG A 59 -4.32 -9.57 -15.28
CA ARG A 59 -4.51 -8.12 -15.11
C ARG A 59 -5.93 -7.72 -14.65
N LYS A 60 -6.62 -8.61 -13.96
CA LYS A 60 -8.00 -8.40 -13.47
C LYS A 60 -8.06 -7.43 -12.28
N LEU A 61 -7.30 -6.36 -12.34
CA LEU A 61 -7.19 -5.41 -11.27
C LEU A 61 -7.84 -4.09 -11.59
N ILE A 62 -9.13 -4.13 -11.53
CA ILE A 62 -9.92 -2.90 -11.51
C ILE A 62 -9.86 -2.23 -10.12
N HIS A 63 -9.33 -2.93 -9.11
CA HIS A 63 -9.40 -2.48 -7.71
C HIS A 63 -8.05 -2.11 -7.06
N TYR A 64 -6.94 -2.10 -7.82
CA TYR A 64 -5.63 -1.79 -7.24
C TYR A 64 -4.79 -0.88 -8.15
N ALA A 65 -4.41 0.28 -7.64
CA ALA A 65 -3.36 1.08 -8.26
C ALA A 65 -2.01 0.61 -7.71
N MET A 66 -1.48 -0.50 -8.25
CA MET A 66 -0.25 -1.13 -7.79
C MET A 66 0.91 -0.89 -8.76
N VAL A 67 2.08 -0.62 -8.22
CA VAL A 67 3.34 -0.52 -8.97
C VAL A 67 4.45 -1.32 -8.29
N GLY A 68 5.34 -1.88 -9.09
CA GLY A 68 6.63 -2.37 -8.60
C GLY A 68 7.54 -1.20 -8.24
N ILE A 69 8.34 -1.39 -7.20
CA ILE A 69 9.33 -0.42 -6.71
C ILE A 69 10.71 -0.94 -7.07
N PHE A 70 11.41 -0.21 -7.94
CA PHE A 70 12.72 -0.58 -8.45
C PHE A 70 13.77 0.43 -7.99
N LEU A 71 14.96 -0.04 -7.67
CA LEU A 71 16.09 0.86 -7.48
C LEU A 71 16.46 1.52 -8.81
N LYS A 72 16.87 2.78 -8.76
CA LYS A 72 17.46 3.46 -9.90
C LYS A 72 18.97 3.22 -9.92
N LYS A 73 19.52 2.79 -11.04
CA LYS A 73 20.98 2.66 -11.22
C LYS A 73 21.66 4.03 -11.33
N PRO A 74 22.98 4.11 -11.17
CA PRO A 74 23.71 5.37 -11.32
C PRO A 74 23.55 6.05 -12.69
N ASP A 75 23.31 5.27 -13.73
CA ASP A 75 23.03 5.75 -15.10
C ASP A 75 21.57 6.21 -15.30
N GLY A 76 20.74 6.16 -14.25
CA GLY A 76 19.33 6.52 -14.28
C GLY A 76 18.39 5.43 -14.80
N THR A 77 18.93 4.26 -15.21
CA THR A 77 18.11 3.14 -15.69
C THR A 77 17.52 2.33 -14.54
N GLU A 78 16.55 1.45 -14.89
CA GLU A 78 15.90 0.55 -13.95
C GLU A 78 16.88 -0.50 -13.42
N GLY A 79 16.86 -0.69 -12.10
CA GLY A 79 17.65 -1.66 -11.39
C GLY A 79 16.81 -2.79 -10.82
N GLU A 80 17.17 -3.24 -9.62
CA GLU A 80 16.52 -4.34 -8.93
C GLU A 80 15.11 -3.99 -8.46
N LEU A 81 14.16 -4.93 -8.60
CA LEU A 81 12.87 -4.89 -7.93
C LEU A 81 13.06 -5.12 -6.43
N ILE A 82 12.76 -4.11 -5.63
CA ILE A 82 12.91 -4.14 -4.18
C ILE A 82 11.60 -4.24 -3.42
N GLY A 83 10.47 -4.15 -4.11
CA GLY A 83 9.15 -4.21 -3.48
C GLY A 83 8.03 -3.81 -4.41
N ASP A 84 6.88 -3.66 -3.83
CA ASP A 84 5.69 -3.10 -4.48
C ASP A 84 4.89 -2.22 -3.51
N GLY A 85 3.96 -1.49 -4.05
CA GLY A 85 3.06 -0.66 -3.26
C GLY A 85 2.05 0.06 -4.13
N GLY A 86 1.12 0.74 -3.48
CA GLY A 86 0.05 1.43 -4.16
C GLY A 86 -1.14 1.70 -3.25
N VAL A 87 -2.33 1.63 -3.83
CA VAL A 87 -3.61 1.79 -3.12
C VAL A 87 -4.49 0.58 -3.37
N PHE A 88 -5.03 0.02 -2.32
CA PHE A 88 -6.18 -0.87 -2.39
C PHE A 88 -7.43 -0.01 -2.61
N LEU A 89 -8.05 -0.15 -3.77
CA LEU A 89 -9.39 0.38 -4.03
C LEU A 89 -10.36 -0.68 -3.54
N LEU A 90 -10.87 -0.50 -2.34
CA LEU A 90 -11.80 -1.44 -1.74
C LEU A 90 -13.12 -1.43 -2.53
N ASP A 91 -13.72 -2.58 -2.68
CA ASP A 91 -15.08 -2.70 -3.22
C ASP A 91 -16.02 -1.83 -2.37
N ASN A 92 -17.01 -1.19 -3.00
CA ASN A 92 -18.02 -0.35 -2.34
C ASN A 92 -18.76 -1.04 -1.16
N ARG A 93 -18.53 -2.35 -0.97
CA ARG A 93 -19.06 -3.14 0.16
C ARG A 93 -18.29 -2.98 1.46
N ASP A 94 -17.03 -2.54 1.40
CA ASP A 94 -16.16 -2.53 2.58
C ASP A 94 -16.27 -1.25 3.43
N GLU A 95 -17.09 -0.28 3.01
CA GLU A 95 -17.32 0.98 3.72
C GLU A 95 -16.02 1.71 4.11
N LYS A 96 -14.98 1.62 3.28
CA LYS A 96 -13.65 2.16 3.55
C LYS A 96 -13.17 3.10 2.45
N TRP A 97 -12.32 4.05 2.85
CA TRP A 97 -11.51 4.81 1.91
C TRP A 97 -10.45 3.91 1.26
N PRO A 98 -9.95 4.27 0.07
CA PRO A 98 -8.78 3.61 -0.50
C PRO A 98 -7.62 3.62 0.50
N GLU A 99 -6.90 2.51 0.64
CA GLU A 99 -5.83 2.34 1.62
C GLU A 99 -4.47 2.23 0.96
N VAL A 100 -3.54 3.04 1.40
CA VAL A 100 -2.13 2.96 0.99
C VAL A 100 -1.47 1.72 1.60
N TYR A 101 -0.73 1.01 0.76
CA TYR A 101 0.11 -0.10 1.21
C TYR A 101 1.47 -0.10 0.50
N TYR A 102 2.43 -0.78 1.07
CA TYR A 102 3.72 -1.11 0.44
C TYR A 102 4.39 -2.28 1.15
N VAL A 103 5.19 -3.01 0.41
CA VAL A 103 6.06 -4.08 0.90
C VAL A 103 7.44 -3.87 0.30
N LEU A 104 8.49 -3.94 1.13
CA LEU A 104 9.88 -3.84 0.69
C LEU A 104 10.70 -5.00 1.23
N LYS A 105 11.67 -5.47 0.43
CA LYS A 105 12.70 -6.41 0.89
C LYS A 105 13.39 -5.91 2.15
N LYS A 106 13.71 -6.82 3.07
CA LYS A 106 14.37 -6.47 4.35
C LYS A 106 15.72 -5.80 4.18
N GLU A 107 16.47 -6.20 3.16
CA GLU A 107 17.80 -5.68 2.87
C GLU A 107 17.82 -4.18 2.53
N VAL A 108 16.66 -3.64 2.18
CA VAL A 108 16.50 -2.23 1.83
C VAL A 108 15.78 -1.41 2.91
N TRP A 109 15.44 -2.00 4.04
CA TRP A 109 14.81 -1.28 5.15
C TRP A 109 15.77 -0.24 5.77
N ASN A 110 15.20 0.71 6.47
CA ASN A 110 15.89 1.81 7.16
C ASN A 110 16.76 2.72 6.25
N LYS A 111 16.61 2.62 4.92
CA LYS A 111 17.29 3.46 3.94
C LYS A 111 16.43 4.62 3.41
N GLY A 112 15.20 4.75 3.93
CA GLY A 112 14.27 5.83 3.56
C GLY A 112 13.42 5.54 2.30
N TYR A 113 13.61 4.41 1.64
CA TYR A 113 12.92 4.09 0.38
C TYR A 113 11.39 4.02 0.53
N ALA A 114 10.86 3.46 1.63
CA ALA A 114 9.41 3.44 1.86
C ALA A 114 8.84 4.86 1.94
N THR A 115 9.49 5.76 2.67
CA THR A 115 9.05 7.17 2.78
C THR A 115 9.13 7.89 1.43
N GLU A 116 10.19 7.64 0.66
CA GLU A 116 10.37 8.18 -0.69
C GLU A 116 9.27 7.70 -1.63
N PHE A 117 8.99 6.38 -1.62
CA PHE A 117 7.90 5.79 -2.39
C PHE A 117 6.55 6.43 -2.04
N VAL A 118 6.16 6.42 -0.75
CA VAL A 118 4.85 6.91 -0.34
C VAL A 118 4.65 8.37 -0.74
N LYS A 119 5.64 9.24 -0.51
CA LYS A 119 5.56 10.65 -0.89
C LYS A 119 5.39 10.86 -2.39
N GLU A 120 6.18 10.16 -3.20
CA GLU A 120 6.09 10.29 -4.65
C GLU A 120 4.81 9.67 -5.19
N PHE A 121 4.38 8.54 -4.65
CA PHE A 121 3.09 7.92 -4.99
C PHE A 121 1.92 8.87 -4.69
N LEU A 122 1.90 9.48 -3.52
CA LEU A 122 0.87 10.46 -3.13
C LEU A 122 0.85 11.66 -4.09
N ARG A 123 2.02 12.17 -4.49
CA ARG A 123 2.10 13.26 -5.47
C ARG A 123 1.43 12.89 -6.79
N VAL A 124 1.68 11.68 -7.28
CA VAL A 124 1.05 11.16 -8.51
C VAL A 124 -0.42 10.87 -8.29
N TRP A 125 -0.79 10.23 -7.18
CA TRP A 125 -2.16 9.91 -6.82
C TRP A 125 -3.04 11.16 -6.82
N TRP A 126 -2.63 12.22 -6.13
CA TRP A 126 -3.40 13.47 -6.06
C TRP A 126 -3.44 14.26 -7.38
N SER A 127 -2.58 13.95 -8.34
CA SER A 127 -2.62 14.55 -9.68
C SER A 127 -3.60 13.87 -10.66
N LEU A 128 -4.16 12.72 -10.29
CA LEU A 128 -5.12 12.01 -11.14
C LEU A 128 -6.46 12.77 -11.19
N PRO A 129 -7.20 12.69 -12.31
CA PRO A 129 -8.55 13.25 -12.42
C PRO A 129 -9.47 12.67 -11.33
N ARG A 130 -10.39 13.48 -10.85
CA ARG A 130 -11.37 13.12 -9.83
C ARG A 130 -12.79 13.32 -10.32
N GLU A 131 -13.67 12.47 -9.81
CA GLU A 131 -15.11 12.58 -10.03
C GLU A 131 -15.83 12.51 -8.68
N ASN A 132 -16.90 13.27 -8.54
CA ASN A 132 -17.78 13.16 -7.38
C ASN A 132 -18.44 11.78 -7.38
N THR A 133 -18.31 11.06 -6.29
CA THR A 133 -18.92 9.74 -6.13
C THR A 133 -19.62 9.62 -4.79
N ARG A 134 -20.51 8.64 -4.69
CA ARG A 134 -21.14 8.27 -3.42
C ARG A 134 -20.54 6.97 -2.93
N MET A 135 -20.04 7.00 -1.71
CA MET A 135 -19.52 5.80 -1.05
C MET A 135 -19.94 5.79 0.42
N ARG A 136 -19.93 4.62 1.01
CA ARG A 136 -20.08 4.47 2.46
C ARG A 136 -18.69 4.42 3.07
N VAL A 137 -18.50 5.09 4.19
CA VAL A 137 -17.23 5.11 4.90
C VAL A 137 -17.46 5.03 6.41
N GLN A 138 -16.51 4.43 7.12
CA GLN A 138 -16.58 4.31 8.56
C GLN A 138 -16.49 5.69 9.23
N ALA A 139 -17.27 5.88 10.29
CA ALA A 139 -17.30 7.15 11.04
C ALA A 139 -15.92 7.54 11.59
N LEU A 140 -15.09 6.57 12.01
CA LEU A 140 -13.72 6.79 12.48
C LEU A 140 -12.89 7.56 11.46
N SER A 141 -13.05 7.25 10.17
CA SER A 141 -12.29 7.91 9.10
C SER A 141 -12.67 9.36 8.86
N LEU A 142 -13.88 9.75 9.23
CA LEU A 142 -14.39 11.12 9.07
C LEU A 142 -13.99 12.04 10.23
N GLY A 143 -13.51 11.49 11.33
CA GLY A 143 -13.19 12.26 12.53
C GLY A 143 -14.39 13.03 13.06
N PRO A 144 -14.21 14.31 13.48
CA PRO A 144 -15.31 15.12 14.04
C PRO A 144 -16.40 15.50 13.03
N PHE A 145 -16.24 15.16 11.76
CA PHE A 145 -17.16 15.51 10.67
C PHE A 145 -18.03 14.34 10.22
N PHE A 146 -18.14 13.27 11.00
CA PHE A 146 -18.88 12.05 10.65
C PHE A 146 -20.36 12.25 10.28
N TYR A 147 -20.97 13.38 10.66
CA TYR A 147 -22.35 13.73 10.32
C TYR A 147 -22.50 14.54 9.02
N ARG A 148 -21.41 14.82 8.31
CA ARG A 148 -21.50 15.53 7.01
C ARG A 148 -21.90 14.57 5.91
N GLN A 149 -22.74 15.07 5.00
CA GLN A 149 -23.16 14.32 3.81
C GLN A 149 -22.08 14.35 2.69
N GLU A 150 -21.15 15.28 2.78
CA GLU A 150 -20.04 15.44 1.83
C GLU A 150 -18.72 15.51 2.58
N ALA A 151 -17.73 14.79 2.08
CA ALA A 151 -16.37 14.77 2.61
C ALA A 151 -15.36 14.83 1.46
N GLN A 152 -14.23 15.47 1.71
CA GLN A 152 -13.08 15.39 0.81
C GLN A 152 -12.57 13.96 0.73
N GLU A 153 -12.04 13.58 -0.43
CA GLU A 153 -11.35 12.30 -0.60
C GLU A 153 -10.23 12.15 0.43
N GLN A 154 -10.07 10.93 0.90
CA GLN A 154 -9.03 10.57 1.84
C GLN A 154 -8.33 9.28 1.38
N LEU A 155 -7.10 9.10 1.82
CA LEU A 155 -6.43 7.81 1.83
C LEU A 155 -6.30 7.33 3.27
N GLY A 156 -6.61 6.05 3.47
CA GLY A 156 -6.43 5.36 4.74
C GLY A 156 -5.12 4.58 4.78
N ALA A 157 -4.73 4.20 6.00
CA ALA A 157 -3.70 3.19 6.25
C ALA A 157 -4.03 2.46 7.55
N GLU A 158 -4.20 1.14 7.49
CA GLU A 158 -4.34 0.27 8.66
C GLU A 158 -2.98 -0.33 9.00
N ILE A 159 -2.48 -0.09 10.21
CA ILE A 159 -1.12 -0.51 10.59
C ILE A 159 -1.15 -1.13 11.98
N SER A 160 -0.51 -2.30 12.13
CA SER A 160 -0.26 -2.86 13.46
C SER A 160 0.56 -1.90 14.31
N MET A 161 0.14 -1.68 15.55
CA MET A 161 0.84 -0.83 16.52
C MET A 161 2.27 -1.31 16.82
N ASN A 162 2.56 -2.57 16.51
CA ASN A 162 3.92 -3.13 16.62
C ASN A 162 4.80 -2.77 15.43
N ASN A 163 4.22 -2.36 14.28
CA ASN A 163 4.97 -1.98 13.09
C ASN A 163 5.42 -0.51 13.15
N LYS A 164 6.34 -0.21 14.06
CA LYS A 164 6.88 1.14 14.26
C LYS A 164 7.55 1.71 13.01
N GLY A 165 8.05 0.85 12.12
CA GLY A 165 8.63 1.26 10.84
C GLY A 165 7.59 1.90 9.93
N SER A 166 6.49 1.20 9.69
CA SER A 166 5.39 1.70 8.85
C SER A 166 4.70 2.92 9.44
N ILE A 167 4.49 2.94 10.77
CA ILE A 167 3.95 4.13 11.45
C ILE A 167 4.78 5.36 11.14
N ARG A 168 6.10 5.31 11.32
CA ARG A 168 7.00 6.44 11.02
C ARG A 168 6.97 6.87 9.54
N VAL A 169 6.81 5.91 8.63
CA VAL A 169 6.73 6.22 7.20
C VAL A 169 5.46 7.00 6.87
N ILE A 170 4.32 6.54 7.36
CA ILE A 170 3.01 7.15 7.11
C ILE A 170 2.94 8.54 7.76
N GLU A 171 3.39 8.69 9.00
CA GLU A 171 3.45 10.00 9.68
C GLU A 171 4.36 10.99 8.95
N LYS A 172 5.53 10.55 8.46
CA LYS A 172 6.42 11.39 7.62
C LYS A 172 5.81 11.75 6.27
N ALA A 173 4.83 11.00 5.81
CA ALA A 173 4.07 11.29 4.60
C ALA A 173 2.85 12.19 4.86
N GLY A 174 2.60 12.57 6.12
CA GLY A 174 1.56 13.51 6.50
C GLY A 174 0.24 12.88 6.96
N PHE A 175 0.19 11.57 7.12
CA PHE A 175 -1.00 10.91 7.66
C PHE A 175 -1.15 11.21 9.15
N GLU A 176 -2.40 11.38 9.57
CA GLU A 176 -2.79 11.62 10.96
C GLU A 176 -3.43 10.37 11.57
N PHE A 177 -3.05 10.04 12.80
CA PHE A 177 -3.67 8.96 13.56
C PHE A 177 -5.09 9.31 13.95
N CYS A 178 -6.06 8.42 13.63
CA CYS A 178 -7.48 8.62 13.90
C CYS A 178 -7.98 7.81 15.10
N GLY A 179 -7.33 6.71 15.42
CA GLY A 179 -7.76 5.82 16.49
C GLY A 179 -7.47 4.35 16.20
N PHE A 180 -7.99 3.49 17.05
CA PHE A 180 -7.87 2.04 16.88
C PHE A 180 -9.09 1.48 16.16
N LEU A 181 -8.87 0.41 15.39
CA LEU A 181 -9.97 -0.28 14.72
C LEU A 181 -10.88 -0.95 15.75
N GLU A 182 -12.18 -0.89 15.50
CA GLU A 182 -13.17 -1.54 16.35
C GLU A 182 -12.89 -3.05 16.46
N GLY A 183 -12.85 -3.56 17.69
CA GLY A 183 -12.53 -4.96 17.98
C GLY A 183 -11.07 -5.38 17.73
N LYS A 184 -10.16 -4.46 17.34
CA LYS A 184 -8.75 -4.73 17.05
C LYS A 184 -7.85 -3.66 17.69
N PRO A 185 -7.64 -3.65 18.99
CA PRO A 185 -6.87 -2.62 19.68
C PRO A 185 -5.38 -2.62 19.30
N GLU A 186 -4.88 -3.70 18.69
CA GLU A 186 -3.53 -3.80 18.15
C GLU A 186 -3.36 -3.14 16.76
N MET A 187 -4.46 -2.71 16.13
CA MET A 187 -4.46 -2.08 14.81
C MET A 187 -4.89 -0.62 14.91
N GLY A 188 -4.04 0.26 14.45
CA GLY A 188 -4.34 1.69 14.30
C GLY A 188 -4.78 2.04 12.90
N TYR A 189 -5.55 3.12 12.78
CA TYR A 189 -5.98 3.72 11.53
C TYR A 189 -5.43 5.13 11.40
N TRP A 190 -4.81 5.41 10.27
CA TRP A 190 -4.32 6.74 9.87
C TRP A 190 -5.03 7.19 8.61
N ARG A 191 -5.18 8.49 8.45
CA ARG A 191 -5.76 9.10 7.25
C ARG A 191 -4.91 10.24 6.72
N LEU A 192 -5.00 10.46 5.42
CA LEU A 192 -4.53 11.67 4.75
C LEU A 192 -5.68 12.23 3.91
N VAL A 193 -6.09 13.45 4.21
CA VAL A 193 -7.14 14.16 3.46
C VAL A 193 -6.52 14.74 2.19
N SER A 194 -7.26 14.70 1.09
CA SER A 194 -6.85 15.33 -0.17
C SER A 194 -6.47 16.80 0.05
N PRO A 195 -5.40 17.27 -0.55
CA PRO A 195 -4.98 18.69 -0.47
C PRO A 195 -5.89 19.63 -1.26
N ASN A 196 -6.82 19.13 -2.08
CA ASN A 196 -7.70 19.90 -2.98
C ASN A 196 -9.16 19.86 -2.56
#